data_3e813ad77418238f9dedbe7ea0c1d7f2
#
_entry.id   3e813ad77418238f9dedbe7ea0c1d7f2
#
_cell.length_a   1.000
_cell.length_b   1.000
_cell.length_c   1.000
_cell.angle_alpha   90.00
_cell.angle_beta   90.00
_cell.angle_gamma   90.00
#
_symmetry.space_group_name_H-M   'P 1'
#
loop_
_entity.id
_entity.type
_entity.pdbx_description
1 polymer ?
#
loop_
_entity_poly.entity_id
_entity_poly.type
_entity_poly.pdbx_seq_one_letter_code
_entity_poly.pdbx_strand_id
1 'polypeptide(L)'
;MTKQADFEIFLATTPGLESVLCSEVRLKGFKKPTVVPGGVTIKGGWPEVWRANLWVRGASRVLARLVSFPALHLSQLERRTRQMAWAEILRADVPFRVEASCSGSRIYHAGAAAERITNAIEKTLGAPHSPDADIVLKARIEQNICTISIDTSGELLHKRGHKEAVNRAPLRETMASLFLLQCGYTGNEPVLDPMCGSGTFVIEAAEIAARLNPGRTRHFAFEHLVSFNSEAWEQMRAVKSSRTPNAHFYGSDRDAGAIAMSRANAERADVATCTTFTQQTISELTPPAGPAGLVITNP
;
A
#
# COMPACT_ATOMS: atom_id res chain seq x y z
N MET A 1 27.51 11.92 -4.91
CA MET A 1 26.35 11.23 -4.29
C MET A 1 26.84 9.94 -3.66
N THR A 2 26.97 9.88 -2.37
CA THR A 2 27.29 8.65 -1.63
C THR A 2 26.16 7.65 -1.88
N LYS A 3 26.49 6.49 -2.44
CA LYS A 3 25.54 5.41 -2.70
C LYS A 3 25.03 4.94 -1.33
N GLN A 4 23.83 5.36 -0.95
CA GLN A 4 23.20 4.90 0.28
C GLN A 4 23.08 3.37 0.20
N ALA A 5 23.47 2.67 1.25
CA ALA A 5 23.45 1.20 1.26
C ALA A 5 22.02 0.69 1.10
N ASP A 6 21.83 -0.38 0.32
CA ASP A 6 20.55 -1.05 0.18
C ASP A 6 20.07 -1.58 1.55
N PHE A 7 18.80 -1.39 1.81
CA PHE A 7 18.14 -1.89 3.00
C PHE A 7 16.96 -2.79 2.64
N GLU A 8 16.37 -3.44 3.62
CA GLU A 8 15.20 -4.27 3.41
C GLU A 8 13.93 -3.42 3.38
N ILE A 9 13.10 -3.64 2.36
CA ILE A 9 11.81 -3.02 2.17
C ILE A 9 10.74 -4.10 2.32
N PHE A 10 9.81 -3.93 3.26
CA PHE A 10 8.74 -4.87 3.53
C PHE A 10 7.41 -4.32 2.99
N LEU A 11 6.81 -5.07 2.08
CA LEU A 11 5.50 -4.80 1.51
C LEU A 11 4.47 -5.65 2.25
N ALA A 12 3.68 -5.02 3.11
CA ALA A 12 2.67 -5.71 3.90
C ALA A 12 1.44 -6.07 3.05
N THR A 13 0.87 -7.25 3.31
CA THR A 13 -0.37 -7.68 2.65
C THR A 13 -1.26 -8.48 3.60
N THR A 14 -2.43 -8.87 3.13
CA THR A 14 -3.35 -9.76 3.85
C THR A 14 -2.74 -11.16 3.95
N PRO A 15 -2.74 -11.81 5.13
CA PRO A 15 -2.29 -13.17 5.28
C PRO A 15 -2.98 -14.14 4.30
N GLY A 16 -2.18 -15.03 3.68
CA GLY A 16 -2.63 -15.96 2.64
C GLY A 16 -2.50 -15.45 1.21
N LEU A 17 -2.22 -14.15 1.01
CA LEU A 17 -2.05 -13.54 -0.32
C LEU A 17 -0.58 -13.12 -0.60
N GLU A 18 0.35 -13.52 0.25
CA GLU A 18 1.76 -13.12 0.13
C GLU A 18 2.40 -13.62 -1.18
N SER A 19 2.05 -14.81 -1.63
CA SER A 19 2.56 -15.37 -2.90
C SER A 19 2.05 -14.62 -4.11
N VAL A 20 0.79 -14.16 -4.06
CA VAL A 20 0.18 -13.33 -5.12
C VAL A 20 0.87 -11.98 -5.19
N LEU A 21 1.05 -11.31 -4.03
CA LEU A 21 1.82 -10.07 -3.95
C LEU A 21 3.25 -10.25 -4.46
N CYS A 22 3.92 -11.35 -4.10
CA CYS A 22 5.28 -11.64 -4.57
C CYS A 22 5.35 -11.75 -6.11
N SER A 23 4.33 -12.35 -6.73
CA SER A 23 4.21 -12.43 -8.18
C SER A 23 4.02 -11.06 -8.81
N GLU A 24 3.17 -10.20 -8.24
CA GLU A 24 3.01 -8.81 -8.67
C GLU A 24 4.34 -8.05 -8.59
N VAL A 25 5.00 -8.10 -7.42
CA VAL A 25 6.27 -7.40 -7.19
C VAL A 25 7.34 -7.82 -8.20
N ARG A 26 7.39 -9.13 -8.54
CA ARG A 26 8.28 -9.66 -9.59
C ARG A 26 7.93 -9.11 -10.97
N LEU A 27 6.65 -9.11 -11.33
CA LEU A 27 6.15 -8.55 -12.61
C LEU A 27 6.45 -7.05 -12.75
N LYS A 28 6.46 -6.31 -11.63
CA LYS A 28 6.84 -4.88 -11.60
C LYS A 28 8.37 -4.67 -11.67
N GLY A 29 9.16 -5.73 -11.85
CA GLY A 29 10.61 -5.64 -12.07
C GLY A 29 11.44 -5.42 -10.80
N PHE A 30 10.91 -5.69 -9.61
CA PHE A 30 11.72 -5.69 -8.39
C PHE A 30 12.58 -6.96 -8.31
N LYS A 31 13.81 -6.78 -7.86
CA LYS A 31 14.79 -7.86 -7.81
C LYS A 31 14.58 -8.75 -6.60
N LYS A 32 14.57 -10.07 -6.81
CA LYS A 32 14.58 -11.13 -5.78
C LYS A 32 13.54 -10.91 -4.65
N PRO A 33 12.24 -10.70 -4.97
CA PRO A 33 11.23 -10.62 -3.94
C PRO A 33 11.11 -11.95 -3.21
N THR A 34 11.01 -11.90 -1.87
CA THR A 34 10.92 -13.07 -0.99
C THR A 34 9.63 -12.99 -0.18
N VAL A 35 8.87 -14.08 -0.20
CA VAL A 35 7.68 -14.23 0.64
C VAL A 35 8.08 -14.42 2.10
N VAL A 36 7.45 -13.67 2.97
CA VAL A 36 7.59 -13.77 4.43
C VAL A 36 6.19 -13.65 5.08
N PRO A 37 6.00 -14.10 6.32
CA PRO A 37 4.70 -13.96 6.98
C PRO A 37 4.20 -12.51 6.97
N GLY A 38 2.98 -12.30 6.45
CA GLY A 38 2.30 -11.01 6.35
C GLY A 38 2.77 -10.11 5.21
N GLY A 39 3.62 -10.58 4.28
CA GLY A 39 4.04 -9.76 3.16
C GLY A 39 5.17 -10.30 2.30
N VAL A 40 5.84 -9.36 1.63
CA VAL A 40 6.97 -9.63 0.75
C VAL A 40 8.12 -8.70 1.11
N THR A 41 9.35 -9.21 1.11
CA THR A 41 10.55 -8.40 1.26
C THR A 41 11.29 -8.27 -0.06
N ILE A 42 11.85 -7.10 -0.29
CA ILE A 42 12.81 -6.80 -1.37
C ILE A 42 14.01 -6.05 -0.78
N LYS A 43 15.11 -5.99 -1.49
CA LYS A 43 16.25 -5.14 -1.15
C LYS A 43 16.37 -3.99 -2.15
N GLY A 44 16.68 -2.81 -1.64
CA GLY A 44 16.88 -1.61 -2.46
C GLY A 44 17.06 -0.35 -1.64
N GLY A 45 17.12 0.78 -2.31
CA GLY A 45 17.21 2.11 -1.68
C GLY A 45 15.86 2.84 -1.71
N TRP A 46 15.92 4.14 -1.48
CA TRP A 46 14.73 5.00 -1.50
C TRP A 46 13.99 5.02 -2.84
N PRO A 47 14.65 4.98 -4.01
CA PRO A 47 13.95 4.87 -5.29
C PRO A 47 13.06 3.62 -5.38
N GLU A 48 13.49 2.47 -4.83
CA GLU A 48 12.67 1.26 -4.77
C GLU A 48 11.49 1.41 -3.82
N VAL A 49 11.64 2.14 -2.71
CA VAL A 49 10.53 2.49 -1.79
C VAL A 49 9.49 3.34 -2.53
N TRP A 50 9.91 4.35 -3.27
CA TRP A 50 9.01 5.23 -4.04
C TRP A 50 8.27 4.44 -5.13
N ARG A 51 9.02 3.61 -5.89
CA ARG A 51 8.43 2.71 -6.89
C ARG A 51 7.39 1.76 -6.28
N ALA A 52 7.69 1.16 -5.13
CA ALA A 52 6.77 0.24 -4.47
C ALA A 52 5.46 0.92 -4.08
N ASN A 53 5.52 2.12 -3.49
CA ASN A 53 4.34 2.91 -3.15
C ASN A 53 3.54 3.37 -4.37
N LEU A 54 4.22 3.71 -5.49
CA LEU A 54 3.57 4.19 -6.71
C LEU A 54 2.93 3.06 -7.52
N TRP A 55 3.59 1.89 -7.63
CA TRP A 55 3.28 0.89 -8.65
C TRP A 55 2.63 -0.39 -8.13
N VAL A 56 2.84 -0.76 -6.85
CA VAL A 56 2.34 -2.02 -6.30
C VAL A 56 0.90 -1.86 -5.83
N ARG A 57 0.00 -2.71 -6.34
CA ARG A 57 -1.44 -2.65 -6.05
C ARG A 57 -1.84 -3.42 -4.81
N GLY A 58 -1.22 -4.61 -4.62
CA GLY A 58 -1.60 -5.55 -3.57
C GLY A 58 -1.02 -5.26 -2.19
N ALA A 59 -0.03 -4.36 -2.09
CA ALA A 59 0.53 -3.95 -0.80
C ALA A 59 -0.42 -3.03 -0.05
N SER A 60 -0.63 -3.29 1.23
CA SER A 60 -1.39 -2.41 2.13
C SER A 60 -0.55 -1.25 2.69
N ARG A 61 0.77 -1.50 2.85
CA ARG A 61 1.81 -0.54 3.29
C ARG A 61 3.16 -0.96 2.76
N VAL A 62 4.06 0.01 2.62
CA VAL A 62 5.47 -0.20 2.33
C VAL A 62 6.30 0.32 3.50
N LEU A 63 7.06 -0.56 4.14
CA LEU A 63 7.90 -0.24 5.30
C LEU A 63 9.38 -0.30 4.91
N ALA A 64 10.13 0.77 5.14
CA ALA A 64 11.58 0.76 5.06
C ALA A 64 12.16 0.26 6.39
N ARG A 65 12.79 -0.93 6.42
CA ARG A 65 13.41 -1.50 7.62
C ARG A 65 14.78 -0.87 7.83
N LEU A 66 14.88 -0.02 8.86
CA LEU A 66 16.09 0.77 9.11
C LEU A 66 17.16 -0.04 9.84
N VAL A 67 16.74 -0.80 10.86
CA VAL A 67 17.65 -1.55 11.74
C VAL A 67 16.93 -2.70 12.42
N SER A 68 17.70 -3.73 12.75
CA SER A 68 17.26 -4.83 13.61
C SER A 68 18.36 -5.16 14.62
N PHE A 69 18.00 -5.28 15.90
CA PHE A 69 18.95 -5.53 16.98
C PHE A 69 18.31 -6.25 18.17
N PRO A 70 19.09 -7.02 18.97
CA PRO A 70 18.60 -7.61 20.20
C PRO A 70 18.19 -6.53 21.23
N ALA A 71 17.01 -6.70 21.86
CA ALA A 71 16.48 -5.83 22.89
C ALA A 71 15.82 -6.65 24.00
N LEU A 72 16.55 -6.91 25.07
CA LEU A 72 16.09 -7.68 26.23
C LEU A 72 15.47 -6.81 27.32
N HIS A 73 15.85 -5.51 27.37
CA HIS A 73 15.40 -4.54 28.36
C HIS A 73 15.16 -3.17 27.70
N LEU A 74 14.25 -2.38 28.26
CA LEU A 74 13.91 -1.04 27.77
C LEU A 74 15.14 -0.10 27.72
N SER A 75 16.07 -0.20 28.67
CA SER A 75 17.30 0.59 28.65
C SER A 75 18.23 0.22 27.47
N GLN A 76 18.28 -1.05 27.10
CA GLN A 76 19.02 -1.51 25.93
C GLN A 76 18.35 -1.01 24.63
N LEU A 77 17.02 -1.09 24.55
CA LEU A 77 16.23 -0.57 23.44
C LEU A 77 16.52 0.93 23.23
N GLU A 78 16.38 1.75 24.30
CA GLU A 78 16.64 3.19 24.25
C GLU A 78 18.07 3.50 23.81
N ARG A 79 19.07 2.83 24.41
CA ARG A 79 20.48 3.03 24.05
C ARG A 79 20.76 2.73 22.58
N ARG A 80 20.24 1.60 22.06
CA ARG A 80 20.41 1.22 20.64
C ARG A 80 19.72 2.20 19.70
N THR A 81 18.53 2.67 20.06
CA THR A 81 17.80 3.68 19.28
C THR A 81 18.55 5.01 19.22
N ARG A 82 19.19 5.45 20.32
CA ARG A 82 20.02 6.68 20.35
C ARG A 82 21.25 6.60 19.46
N GLN A 83 21.77 5.40 19.19
CA GLN A 83 22.96 5.20 18.35
C GLN A 83 22.66 5.29 16.85
N MET A 84 21.40 5.39 16.46
CA MET A 84 21.02 5.53 15.06
C MET A 84 21.26 6.95 14.55
N ALA A 85 21.67 7.08 13.30
CA ALA A 85 21.88 8.37 12.63
C ALA A 85 20.55 8.97 12.18
N TRP A 86 19.70 9.36 13.13
CA TRP A 86 18.34 9.86 12.85
C TRP A 86 18.31 11.06 11.91
N ALA A 87 19.30 11.94 11.98
CA ALA A 87 19.41 13.12 11.09
C ALA A 87 19.62 12.78 9.61
N GLU A 88 20.03 11.54 9.27
CA GLU A 88 20.11 11.06 7.90
C GLU A 88 18.77 10.53 7.35
N ILE A 89 17.78 10.37 8.23
CA ILE A 89 16.50 9.71 7.96
C ILE A 89 15.33 10.67 8.16
N LEU A 90 15.25 11.26 9.35
CA LEU A 90 14.17 12.15 9.78
C LEU A 90 14.61 13.60 9.76
N ARG A 91 13.69 14.49 9.49
CA ARG A 91 13.89 15.94 9.61
C ARG A 91 13.55 16.38 11.03
N ALA A 92 14.34 17.29 11.61
CA ALA A 92 14.09 17.81 12.95
C ALA A 92 12.85 18.70 13.05
N ASP A 93 12.40 19.27 11.93
CA ASP A 93 11.22 20.14 11.83
C ASP A 93 9.90 19.39 11.54
N VAL A 94 9.96 18.07 11.29
CA VAL A 94 8.80 17.24 10.96
C VAL A 94 8.42 16.37 12.16
N PRO A 95 7.14 16.42 12.60
CA PRO A 95 6.68 15.59 13.70
C PRO A 95 6.67 14.10 13.32
N PHE A 96 6.88 13.25 14.32
CA PHE A 96 6.82 11.80 14.17
C PHE A 96 6.02 11.15 15.31
N ARG A 97 5.62 9.90 15.13
CA ARG A 97 5.07 9.03 16.17
C ARG A 97 5.64 7.62 16.08
N VAL A 98 5.57 6.91 17.19
CA VAL A 98 6.07 5.53 17.29
C VAL A 98 4.93 4.60 17.64
N GLU A 99 4.76 3.55 16.84
CA GLU A 99 3.87 2.43 17.14
C GLU A 99 4.72 1.19 17.40
N ALA A 100 4.56 0.59 18.56
CA ALA A 100 5.28 -0.63 18.91
C ALA A 100 4.35 -1.84 18.99
N SER A 101 4.90 -3.02 18.71
CA SER A 101 4.25 -4.31 18.95
C SER A 101 5.27 -5.27 19.58
N CYS A 102 4.83 -6.05 20.56
CA CYS A 102 5.67 -7.00 21.28
C CYS A 102 5.05 -8.40 21.24
N SER A 103 5.85 -9.40 20.90
CA SER A 103 5.43 -10.80 20.89
C SER A 103 6.60 -11.70 21.30
N GLY A 104 6.35 -12.68 22.19
CA GLY A 104 7.35 -13.68 22.59
C GLY A 104 8.67 -13.10 23.12
N SER A 105 8.63 -11.95 23.79
CA SER A 105 9.80 -11.16 24.17
C SER A 105 9.77 -10.72 25.63
N ARG A 106 10.95 -10.47 26.22
CA ARG A 106 11.06 -9.91 27.59
C ARG A 106 10.48 -8.50 27.69
N ILE A 107 10.61 -7.70 26.63
CA ILE A 107 9.87 -6.44 26.47
C ILE A 107 8.49 -6.81 25.95
N TYR A 108 7.47 -6.80 26.80
CA TYR A 108 6.10 -7.17 26.49
C TYR A 108 5.13 -5.98 26.45
N HIS A 109 5.52 -4.84 27.03
CA HIS A 109 4.68 -3.64 27.09
C HIS A 109 4.97 -2.71 25.90
N ALA A 110 4.13 -2.76 24.88
CA ALA A 110 4.29 -1.99 23.64
C ALA A 110 4.35 -0.47 23.87
N GLY A 111 3.49 0.08 24.76
CA GLY A 111 3.48 1.50 25.10
C GLY A 111 4.81 1.97 25.68
N ALA A 112 5.38 1.22 26.64
CA ALA A 112 6.68 1.56 27.22
C ALA A 112 7.81 1.47 26.18
N ALA A 113 7.75 0.52 25.26
CA ALA A 113 8.72 0.42 24.16
C ALA A 113 8.62 1.63 23.22
N ALA A 114 7.41 2.01 22.83
CA ALA A 114 7.17 3.19 21.99
C ALA A 114 7.69 4.47 22.66
N GLU A 115 7.37 4.68 23.94
CA GLU A 115 7.84 5.83 24.74
C GLU A 115 9.37 5.92 24.78
N ARG A 116 10.07 4.78 24.99
CA ARG A 116 11.55 4.75 25.02
C ARG A 116 12.17 5.10 23.68
N ILE A 117 11.58 4.64 22.58
CA ILE A 117 12.04 4.98 21.23
C ILE A 117 11.76 6.46 20.95
N THR A 118 10.59 6.98 21.27
CA THR A 118 10.23 8.39 21.14
C THR A 118 11.22 9.28 21.87
N ASN A 119 11.42 9.04 23.17
CA ASN A 119 12.37 9.80 24.01
C ASN A 119 13.81 9.75 23.46
N ALA A 120 14.22 8.62 22.89
CA ALA A 120 15.54 8.48 22.28
C ALA A 120 15.69 9.39 21.05
N ILE A 121 14.68 9.44 20.20
CA ILE A 121 14.70 10.26 18.98
C ILE A 121 14.61 11.75 19.31
N GLU A 122 13.70 12.15 20.19
CA GLU A 122 13.58 13.55 20.64
C GLU A 122 14.90 14.07 21.23
N LYS A 123 15.59 13.26 22.07
CA LYS A 123 16.86 13.63 22.68
C LYS A 123 18.02 13.69 21.69
N THR A 124 18.00 12.93 20.61
CA THR A 124 19.11 12.86 19.65
C THR A 124 18.92 13.78 18.44
N LEU A 125 17.69 13.95 17.97
CA LEU A 125 17.36 14.74 16.78
C LEU A 125 16.65 16.06 17.11
N GLY A 126 15.88 16.11 18.20
CA GLY A 126 15.05 17.26 18.53
C GLY A 126 13.74 17.32 17.74
N ALA A 127 13.41 16.30 16.96
CA ALA A 127 12.15 16.25 16.22
C ALA A 127 10.95 16.12 17.19
N PRO A 128 9.84 16.85 17.00
CA PRO A 128 8.70 16.81 17.89
C PRO A 128 7.90 15.51 17.73
N HIS A 129 7.44 14.94 18.85
CA HIS A 129 6.46 13.87 18.83
C HIS A 129 5.04 14.43 18.70
N SER A 130 4.21 13.83 17.86
CA SER A 130 2.77 14.13 17.75
C SER A 130 1.97 12.86 17.46
N PRO A 131 0.84 12.62 18.16
CA PRO A 131 -0.01 11.46 17.90
C PRO A 131 -0.63 11.47 16.49
N ASP A 132 -0.77 12.64 15.89
CA ASP A 132 -1.35 12.85 14.56
C ASP A 132 -0.28 12.96 13.45
N ALA A 133 0.98 12.64 13.76
CA ALA A 133 2.09 12.75 12.81
C ALA A 133 1.93 11.76 11.64
N ASP A 134 2.22 12.23 10.43
CA ASP A 134 2.23 11.41 9.21
C ASP A 134 3.42 10.43 9.20
N ILE A 135 4.55 10.82 9.77
CA ILE A 135 5.72 9.95 9.92
C ILE A 135 5.49 8.97 11.06
N VAL A 136 5.36 7.70 10.71
CA VAL A 136 5.14 6.62 11.67
C VAL A 136 6.34 5.68 11.68
N LEU A 137 6.97 5.56 12.85
CA LEU A 137 7.98 4.55 13.10
C LEU A 137 7.30 3.30 13.68
N LYS A 138 7.51 2.16 13.04
CA LYS A 138 7.00 0.86 13.47
C LYS A 138 8.11 0.09 14.17
N ALA A 139 7.96 -0.16 15.47
CA ALA A 139 8.88 -0.99 16.24
C ALA A 139 8.24 -2.36 16.51
N ARG A 140 8.74 -3.40 15.86
CA ARG A 140 8.32 -4.78 16.11
C ARG A 140 9.37 -5.47 16.97
N ILE A 141 8.97 -5.90 18.16
CA ILE A 141 9.82 -6.64 19.10
C ILE A 141 9.29 -8.07 19.15
N GLU A 142 10.04 -9.00 18.57
CA GLU A 142 9.66 -10.39 18.47
C GLU A 142 10.87 -11.27 18.82
N GLN A 143 10.68 -12.26 19.71
CA GLN A 143 11.76 -13.14 20.19
C GLN A 143 13.00 -12.36 20.64
N ASN A 144 12.80 -11.24 21.35
CA ASN A 144 13.82 -10.32 21.83
C ASN A 144 14.63 -9.59 20.73
N ILE A 145 14.18 -9.60 19.50
CA ILE A 145 14.75 -8.78 18.42
C ILE A 145 13.80 -7.61 18.15
N CYS A 146 14.33 -6.40 18.22
CA CYS A 146 13.62 -5.18 17.82
C CYS A 146 13.98 -4.82 16.38
N THR A 147 12.98 -4.73 15.53
CA THR A 147 13.10 -4.18 14.18
C THR A 147 12.40 -2.84 14.13
N ILE A 148 13.11 -1.78 13.79
CA ILE A 148 12.57 -0.44 13.60
C ILE A 148 12.44 -0.18 12.10
N SER A 149 11.24 0.19 11.67
CA SER A 149 10.91 0.51 10.28
C SER A 149 10.19 1.85 10.20
N ILE A 150 10.30 2.54 9.07
CA ILE A 150 9.44 3.69 8.75
C ILE A 150 8.30 3.21 7.87
N ASP A 151 7.07 3.59 8.21
CA ASP A 151 5.93 3.52 7.30
C ASP A 151 6.06 4.64 6.27
N THR A 152 6.35 4.25 5.04
CA THR A 152 6.63 5.19 3.95
C THR A 152 5.37 5.56 3.16
N SER A 153 4.27 4.86 3.43
CA SER A 153 3.01 5.02 2.71
C SER A 153 2.13 6.14 3.27
N GLY A 154 2.19 6.40 4.58
CA GLY A 154 1.25 7.27 5.29
C GLY A 154 -0.11 6.60 5.44
N GLU A 155 -1.13 7.06 4.73
CA GLU A 155 -2.41 6.36 4.68
C GLU A 155 -2.28 4.97 4.03
N LEU A 156 -3.20 4.05 4.39
CA LEU A 156 -3.25 2.71 3.79
C LEU A 156 -3.37 2.78 2.27
N LEU A 157 -2.60 1.95 1.56
CA LEU A 157 -2.49 2.00 0.09
C LEU A 157 -3.77 1.60 -0.65
N HIS A 158 -4.76 0.99 0.02
CA HIS A 158 -6.07 0.78 -0.59
C HIS A 158 -6.82 2.09 -0.83
N LYS A 159 -6.55 3.14 -0.08
CA LYS A 159 -7.10 4.47 -0.34
C LYS A 159 -6.41 5.08 -1.55
N ARG A 160 -6.95 4.81 -2.75
CA ARG A 160 -6.37 5.28 -4.03
C ARG A 160 -6.60 6.77 -4.29
N GLY A 161 -7.52 7.41 -3.54
CA GLY A 161 -7.90 8.81 -3.70
C GLY A 161 -9.16 9.04 -4.54
N HIS A 162 -9.68 8.02 -5.22
CA HIS A 162 -10.88 8.14 -6.04
C HIS A 162 -12.17 7.63 -5.36
N LYS A 163 -12.07 6.79 -4.34
CA LYS A 163 -13.22 6.22 -3.64
C LYS A 163 -13.57 7.06 -2.42
N GLU A 164 -14.50 8.00 -2.59
CA GLU A 164 -14.96 8.88 -1.52
C GLU A 164 -16.18 8.33 -0.79
N ALA A 165 -17.15 7.77 -1.53
CA ALA A 165 -18.35 7.17 -0.97
C ALA A 165 -18.21 5.64 -0.93
N VAL A 166 -18.56 5.05 0.22
CA VAL A 166 -18.46 3.61 0.45
C VAL A 166 -19.70 3.10 1.16
N ASN A 167 -20.14 1.90 0.78
CA ASN A 167 -21.15 1.13 1.52
C ASN A 167 -20.56 0.58 2.84
N ARG A 168 -21.42 -0.06 3.65
CA ARG A 168 -20.96 -0.78 4.83
C ARG A 168 -19.98 -1.88 4.41
N ALA A 169 -18.78 -1.92 5.04
CA ALA A 169 -17.73 -2.91 4.83
C ALA A 169 -17.29 -3.10 3.35
N PRO A 170 -16.83 -2.05 2.66
CA PRO A 170 -16.44 -2.14 1.26
C PRO A 170 -15.19 -3.01 1.09
N LEU A 171 -15.12 -3.77 -0.01
CA LEU A 171 -13.90 -4.46 -0.41
C LEU A 171 -12.76 -3.43 -0.59
N ARG A 172 -11.59 -3.72 -0.01
CA ARG A 172 -10.41 -2.87 -0.18
C ARG A 172 -9.81 -3.07 -1.57
N GLU A 173 -9.37 -2.00 -2.21
CA GLU A 173 -8.77 -1.99 -3.55
C GLU A 173 -7.55 -2.92 -3.63
N THR A 174 -6.72 -2.96 -2.58
CA THR A 174 -5.57 -3.87 -2.49
C THR A 174 -5.99 -5.34 -2.52
N MET A 175 -7.09 -5.70 -1.89
CA MET A 175 -7.64 -7.07 -1.92
C MET A 175 -8.25 -7.38 -3.28
N ALA A 176 -9.02 -6.45 -3.84
CA ALA A 176 -9.59 -6.62 -5.18
C ALA A 176 -8.51 -6.87 -6.23
N SER A 177 -7.43 -6.10 -6.19
CA SER A 177 -6.27 -6.30 -7.08
C SER A 177 -5.64 -7.67 -6.91
N LEU A 178 -5.43 -8.13 -5.67
CA LEU A 178 -4.83 -9.44 -5.41
C LEU A 178 -5.74 -10.59 -5.88
N PHE A 179 -7.05 -10.48 -5.69
CA PHE A 179 -7.99 -11.50 -6.19
C PHE A 179 -8.03 -11.54 -7.72
N LEU A 180 -8.04 -10.37 -8.40
CA LEU A 180 -7.93 -10.31 -9.85
C LEU A 180 -6.63 -10.99 -10.34
N LEU A 181 -5.50 -10.67 -9.71
CA LEU A 181 -4.20 -11.29 -10.04
C LEU A 181 -4.18 -12.79 -9.75
N GLN A 182 -4.82 -13.24 -8.67
CA GLN A 182 -4.94 -14.68 -8.34
C GLN A 182 -5.77 -15.44 -9.36
N CYS A 183 -6.80 -14.80 -9.95
CA CYS A 183 -7.56 -15.34 -11.08
C CYS A 183 -6.78 -15.33 -12.40
N GLY A 184 -5.55 -14.86 -12.44
CA GLY A 184 -4.73 -14.76 -13.64
C GLY A 184 -5.07 -13.56 -14.53
N TYR A 185 -5.84 -12.59 -14.02
CA TYR A 185 -6.22 -11.39 -14.77
C TYR A 185 -4.99 -10.55 -15.17
N THR A 186 -4.88 -10.26 -16.46
CA THR A 186 -3.75 -9.53 -17.05
C THR A 186 -4.15 -8.18 -17.67
N GLY A 187 -5.44 -7.83 -17.65
CA GLY A 187 -5.97 -6.60 -18.24
C GLY A 187 -6.30 -6.70 -19.73
N ASN A 188 -6.49 -7.90 -20.26
CA ASN A 188 -6.78 -8.12 -21.69
C ASN A 188 -8.22 -8.60 -21.96
N GLU A 189 -8.89 -9.15 -20.96
CA GLU A 189 -10.27 -9.65 -21.04
C GLU A 189 -11.26 -8.74 -20.30
N PRO A 190 -12.56 -8.75 -20.67
CA PRO A 190 -13.61 -8.08 -19.93
C PRO A 190 -13.75 -8.63 -18.50
N VAL A 191 -14.23 -7.80 -17.59
CA VAL A 191 -14.58 -8.22 -16.22
C VAL A 191 -16.01 -7.80 -15.92
N LEU A 192 -16.77 -8.71 -15.30
CA LEU A 192 -18.12 -8.47 -14.81
C LEU A 192 -18.20 -8.73 -13.32
N ASP A 193 -18.68 -7.74 -12.57
CA ASP A 193 -19.12 -7.90 -11.17
C ASP A 193 -20.64 -7.73 -11.09
N PRO A 194 -21.41 -8.82 -10.89
CA PRO A 194 -22.87 -8.76 -10.86
C PRO A 194 -23.46 -8.21 -9.55
N MET A 195 -22.61 -7.91 -8.54
CA MET A 195 -23.00 -7.35 -7.24
C MET A 195 -21.97 -6.30 -6.81
N CYS A 196 -21.73 -5.31 -7.68
CA CYS A 196 -20.52 -4.49 -7.68
C CYS A 196 -20.41 -3.50 -6.51
N GLY A 197 -21.48 -3.24 -5.76
CA GLY A 197 -21.47 -2.27 -4.69
C GLY A 197 -20.94 -0.91 -5.17
N SER A 198 -19.84 -0.44 -4.62
CA SER A 198 -19.16 0.80 -5.02
C SER A 198 -18.19 0.65 -6.21
N GLY A 199 -18.22 -0.47 -6.93
CA GLY A 199 -17.49 -0.71 -8.19
C GLY A 199 -16.03 -1.17 -8.03
N THR A 200 -15.61 -1.65 -6.86
CA THR A 200 -14.19 -1.87 -6.56
C THR A 200 -13.50 -2.83 -7.54
N PHE A 201 -14.07 -4.02 -7.81
CA PHE A 201 -13.47 -4.97 -8.76
C PHE A 201 -13.42 -4.40 -10.19
N VAL A 202 -14.50 -3.79 -10.63
CA VAL A 202 -14.64 -3.24 -11.98
C VAL A 202 -13.62 -2.13 -12.23
N ILE A 203 -13.47 -1.20 -11.25
CA ILE A 203 -12.54 -0.08 -11.35
C ILE A 203 -11.10 -0.57 -11.29
N GLU A 204 -10.73 -1.45 -10.35
CA GLU A 204 -9.37 -2.01 -10.27
C GLU A 204 -9.01 -2.81 -11.54
N ALA A 205 -9.95 -3.56 -12.11
CA ALA A 205 -9.74 -4.27 -13.38
C ALA A 205 -9.48 -3.29 -14.54
N ALA A 206 -10.29 -2.25 -14.64
CA ALA A 206 -10.12 -1.20 -15.65
C ALA A 206 -8.78 -0.45 -15.50
N GLU A 207 -8.38 -0.10 -14.27
CA GLU A 207 -7.08 0.52 -14.00
C GLU A 207 -5.89 -0.41 -14.34
N ILE A 208 -5.99 -1.72 -14.07
CA ILE A 208 -4.97 -2.71 -14.48
C ILE A 208 -4.86 -2.74 -16.00
N ALA A 209 -5.99 -2.81 -16.70
CA ALA A 209 -6.04 -2.82 -18.16
C ALA A 209 -5.50 -1.52 -18.77
N ALA A 210 -5.83 -0.38 -18.18
CA ALA A 210 -5.33 0.93 -18.58
C ALA A 210 -3.85 1.18 -18.16
N ARG A 211 -3.24 0.27 -17.40
CA ARG A 211 -1.89 0.39 -16.83
C ARG A 211 -1.70 1.66 -15.99
N LEU A 212 -2.73 2.09 -15.29
CA LEU A 212 -2.67 3.24 -14.40
C LEU A 212 -1.96 2.85 -13.10
N ASN A 213 -1.06 3.70 -12.62
CA ASN A 213 -0.38 3.47 -11.35
C ASN A 213 -1.34 3.70 -10.16
N PRO A 214 -1.43 2.79 -9.19
CA PRO A 214 -2.35 2.92 -8.06
C PRO A 214 -2.05 4.10 -7.14
N GLY A 215 -0.80 4.54 -7.09
CA GLY A 215 -0.36 5.66 -6.26
C GLY A 215 -0.36 7.03 -6.95
N ARG A 216 -0.85 7.15 -8.20
CA ARG A 216 -0.69 8.35 -9.05
C ARG A 216 -1.28 9.64 -8.49
N THR A 217 -2.34 9.55 -7.69
CA THR A 217 -3.06 10.70 -7.14
C THR A 217 -2.78 10.95 -5.66
N ARG A 218 -1.85 10.20 -5.06
CA ARG A 218 -1.56 10.24 -3.63
C ARG A 218 -0.33 11.05 -3.29
N HIS A 219 -0.30 11.53 -2.05
CA HIS A 219 0.90 11.89 -1.32
C HIS A 219 1.32 10.73 -0.39
N PHE A 220 2.60 10.68 -0.06
CA PHE A 220 3.17 9.60 0.74
C PHE A 220 4.03 10.15 1.88
N ALA A 221 4.09 9.42 2.98
CA ALA A 221 4.88 9.83 4.14
C ALA A 221 6.38 9.97 3.82
N PHE A 222 6.91 9.21 2.86
CA PHE A 222 8.32 9.34 2.47
C PHE A 222 8.69 10.73 1.90
N GLU A 223 7.70 11.51 1.43
CA GLU A 223 7.93 12.87 0.92
C GLU A 223 8.43 13.83 2.01
N HIS A 224 8.25 13.49 3.28
CA HIS A 224 8.71 14.24 4.45
C HIS A 224 10.09 13.79 4.99
N LEU A 225 10.73 12.78 4.39
CA LEU A 225 12.02 12.26 4.84
C LEU A 225 13.19 13.06 4.24
N VAL A 226 14.35 13.01 4.92
CA VAL A 226 15.61 13.63 4.43
C VAL A 226 16.03 13.10 3.05
N SER A 227 15.75 11.83 2.80
CA SER A 227 16.10 11.15 1.54
C SER A 227 15.24 11.53 0.34
N PHE A 228 14.17 12.31 0.54
CA PHE A 228 13.26 12.67 -0.53
C PHE A 228 13.90 13.63 -1.53
N ASN A 229 13.77 13.30 -2.81
CA ASN A 229 14.19 14.12 -3.93
C ASN A 229 12.97 14.38 -4.84
N SER A 230 12.43 15.58 -4.79
CA SER A 230 11.21 15.95 -5.51
C SER A 230 11.36 15.85 -7.02
N GLU A 231 12.51 16.23 -7.58
CA GLU A 231 12.76 16.15 -9.03
C GLU A 231 12.76 14.69 -9.52
N ALA A 232 13.49 13.81 -8.84
CA ALA A 232 13.53 12.38 -9.17
C ALA A 232 12.14 11.72 -8.98
N TRP A 233 11.38 12.16 -7.99
CA TRP A 233 10.02 11.70 -7.75
C TRP A 233 9.07 12.11 -8.88
N GLU A 234 9.09 13.38 -9.31
CA GLU A 234 8.25 13.85 -10.40
C GLU A 234 8.63 13.18 -11.73
N GLN A 235 9.91 12.94 -11.99
CA GLN A 235 10.34 12.14 -13.13
C GLN A 235 9.78 10.72 -13.09
N MET A 236 9.76 10.08 -11.91
CA MET A 236 9.18 8.73 -11.75
C MET A 236 7.67 8.73 -11.98
N ARG A 237 6.94 9.73 -11.47
CA ARG A 237 5.49 9.90 -11.67
C ARG A 237 5.13 10.19 -13.13
N ALA A 238 5.99 10.94 -13.82
CA ALA A 238 5.77 11.34 -15.21
C ALA A 238 5.92 10.18 -16.21
N VAL A 239 6.50 9.05 -15.81
CA VAL A 239 6.61 7.85 -16.67
C VAL A 239 5.21 7.31 -16.94
N LYS A 240 4.66 7.67 -18.09
CA LYS A 240 3.34 7.21 -18.55
C LYS A 240 3.47 5.84 -19.21
N SER A 241 2.92 4.82 -18.57
CA SER A 241 2.68 3.50 -19.18
C SER A 241 1.21 3.28 -19.54
N SER A 242 0.38 4.30 -19.33
CA SER A 242 -1.08 4.23 -19.56
C SER A 242 -1.41 3.96 -21.03
N ARG A 243 -2.43 3.13 -21.23
CA ARG A 243 -2.99 2.79 -22.55
C ARG A 243 -4.52 2.85 -22.50
N THR A 244 -5.16 3.01 -23.64
CA THR A 244 -6.60 2.76 -23.75
C THR A 244 -6.84 1.25 -23.66
N PRO A 245 -7.69 0.75 -22.74
CA PRO A 245 -8.04 -0.66 -22.68
C PRO A 245 -8.74 -1.12 -23.95
N ASN A 246 -8.43 -2.34 -24.41
CA ASN A 246 -9.16 -2.98 -25.50
C ASN A 246 -10.41 -3.74 -25.03
N ALA A 247 -10.57 -3.91 -23.71
CA ALA A 247 -11.70 -4.56 -23.07
C ALA A 247 -12.60 -3.54 -22.38
N HIS A 248 -13.85 -3.92 -22.15
CA HIS A 248 -14.83 -3.14 -21.41
C HIS A 248 -15.19 -3.83 -20.10
N PHE A 249 -15.53 -3.08 -19.06
CA PHE A 249 -15.72 -3.57 -17.70
C PHE A 249 -17.12 -3.26 -17.20
N TYR A 250 -17.78 -4.25 -16.62
CA TYR A 250 -19.19 -4.19 -16.32
C TYR A 250 -19.44 -4.41 -14.83
N GLY A 251 -20.27 -3.57 -14.24
CA GLY A 251 -20.76 -3.74 -12.89
C GLY A 251 -22.29 -3.64 -12.85
N SER A 252 -22.92 -4.48 -12.07
CA SER A 252 -24.33 -4.32 -11.76
C SER A 252 -24.60 -4.46 -10.27
N ASP A 253 -25.65 -3.81 -9.82
CA ASP A 253 -26.16 -3.91 -8.47
C ASP A 253 -27.66 -3.60 -8.46
N ARG A 254 -28.41 -4.17 -7.51
CA ARG A 254 -29.83 -3.87 -7.34
C ARG A 254 -30.07 -2.49 -6.72
N ASP A 255 -29.07 -1.96 -5.99
CA ASP A 255 -29.13 -0.66 -5.32
C ASP A 255 -28.71 0.46 -6.26
N ALA A 256 -29.64 1.37 -6.56
CA ALA A 256 -29.39 2.56 -7.37
C ALA A 256 -28.30 3.47 -6.76
N GLY A 257 -28.20 3.54 -5.43
CA GLY A 257 -27.19 4.32 -4.72
C GLY A 257 -25.79 3.73 -4.93
N ALA A 258 -25.65 2.40 -4.92
CA ALA A 258 -24.40 1.71 -5.24
C ALA A 258 -23.96 2.00 -6.67
N ILE A 259 -24.88 1.98 -7.63
CA ILE A 259 -24.58 2.30 -9.04
C ILE A 259 -24.16 3.77 -9.21
N ALA A 260 -24.84 4.70 -8.56
CA ALA A 260 -24.42 6.11 -8.60
C ALA A 260 -23.01 6.31 -8.03
N MET A 261 -22.70 5.66 -6.90
CA MET A 261 -21.35 5.66 -6.29
C MET A 261 -20.30 5.06 -7.24
N SER A 262 -20.61 3.91 -7.87
CA SER A 262 -19.69 3.23 -8.79
C SER A 262 -19.32 4.11 -9.98
N ARG A 263 -20.30 4.79 -10.58
CA ARG A 263 -20.09 5.72 -11.71
C ARG A 263 -19.21 6.89 -11.28
N ALA A 264 -19.52 7.54 -10.17
CA ALA A 264 -18.73 8.66 -9.66
C ALA A 264 -17.28 8.24 -9.27
N ASN A 265 -17.11 7.03 -8.71
CA ASN A 265 -15.78 6.48 -8.42
C ASN A 265 -14.99 6.19 -9.71
N ALA A 266 -15.63 5.65 -10.77
CA ALA A 266 -15.00 5.39 -12.05
C ALA A 266 -14.57 6.68 -12.78
N GLU A 267 -15.37 7.74 -12.66
CA GLU A 267 -15.01 9.09 -13.18
C GLU A 267 -13.75 9.61 -12.47
N ARG A 268 -13.71 9.60 -11.14
CA ARG A 268 -12.54 10.03 -10.37
C ARG A 268 -11.30 9.17 -10.61
N ALA A 269 -11.50 7.89 -10.91
CA ALA A 269 -10.42 6.95 -11.26
C ALA A 269 -9.93 7.08 -12.70
N ASP A 270 -10.57 7.92 -13.52
CA ASP A 270 -10.25 8.10 -14.95
C ASP A 270 -10.42 6.81 -15.78
N VAL A 271 -11.48 6.03 -15.46
CA VAL A 271 -11.83 4.79 -16.19
C VAL A 271 -13.29 4.73 -16.63
N ALA A 272 -14.04 5.81 -16.51
CA ALA A 272 -15.46 5.86 -16.85
C ALA A 272 -15.73 5.50 -18.32
N THR A 273 -14.82 5.83 -19.24
CA THR A 273 -14.99 5.56 -20.68
C THR A 273 -14.93 4.08 -21.04
N CYS A 274 -14.35 3.24 -20.19
CA CYS A 274 -14.25 1.79 -20.41
C CYS A 274 -15.05 0.98 -19.39
N THR A 275 -15.89 1.61 -18.57
CA THR A 275 -16.73 0.95 -17.56
C THR A 275 -18.20 1.23 -17.81
N THR A 276 -19.06 0.26 -17.52
CA THR A 276 -20.53 0.41 -17.53
C THR A 276 -21.12 -0.13 -16.24
N PHE A 277 -21.94 0.69 -15.57
CA PHE A 277 -22.64 0.31 -14.35
C PHE A 277 -24.15 0.38 -14.57
N THR A 278 -24.85 -0.74 -14.31
CA THR A 278 -26.29 -0.90 -14.57
C THR A 278 -27.02 -1.32 -13.30
N GLN A 279 -28.10 -0.63 -12.98
CA GLN A 279 -28.99 -1.08 -11.90
C GLN A 279 -29.82 -2.25 -12.40
N GLN A 280 -29.59 -3.44 -11.85
CA GLN A 280 -30.38 -4.64 -12.12
C GLN A 280 -30.15 -5.70 -11.07
N THR A 281 -31.10 -6.62 -10.94
CA THR A 281 -30.96 -7.79 -10.06
C THR A 281 -30.11 -8.86 -10.75
N ILE A 282 -29.51 -9.75 -9.97
CA ILE A 282 -28.70 -10.85 -10.53
C ILE A 282 -29.57 -11.81 -11.39
N SER A 283 -30.85 -11.94 -11.09
CA SER A 283 -31.81 -12.77 -11.84
C SER A 283 -32.15 -12.21 -13.23
N GLU A 284 -31.95 -10.91 -13.42
CA GLU A 284 -32.19 -10.21 -14.69
C GLU A 284 -30.92 -10.00 -15.50
N LEU A 285 -29.77 -10.43 -14.93
CA LEU A 285 -28.47 -10.22 -15.55
C LEU A 285 -28.38 -10.99 -16.88
N THR A 286 -28.13 -10.24 -17.94
CA THR A 286 -27.78 -10.81 -19.24
C THR A 286 -26.28 -10.66 -19.48
N PRO A 287 -25.60 -11.66 -20.05
CA PRO A 287 -24.19 -11.54 -20.40
C PRO A 287 -23.96 -10.32 -21.30
N PRO A 288 -22.97 -9.46 -21.02
CA PRO A 288 -22.60 -8.39 -21.93
C PRO A 288 -22.21 -8.94 -23.29
N ALA A 289 -22.50 -8.19 -24.36
CA ALA A 289 -22.06 -8.53 -25.70
C ALA A 289 -20.53 -8.46 -25.82
N GLY A 290 -19.91 -9.41 -26.50
CA GLY A 290 -18.46 -9.42 -26.74
C GLY A 290 -17.79 -10.74 -26.40
N PRO A 291 -16.44 -10.73 -26.23
CA PRO A 291 -15.69 -11.93 -25.90
C PRO A 291 -15.96 -12.38 -24.45
N ALA A 292 -15.71 -13.67 -24.20
CA ALA A 292 -15.72 -14.19 -22.84
C ALA A 292 -14.71 -13.47 -21.94
N GLY A 293 -15.05 -13.34 -20.65
CA GLY A 293 -14.23 -12.63 -19.66
C GLY A 293 -14.34 -13.24 -18.27
N LEU A 294 -13.80 -12.53 -17.30
CA LEU A 294 -13.81 -12.91 -15.89
C LEU A 294 -15.09 -12.43 -15.20
N VAL A 295 -15.80 -13.33 -14.53
CA VAL A 295 -16.85 -12.95 -13.57
C VAL A 295 -16.28 -13.07 -12.16
N ILE A 296 -16.35 -11.99 -11.40
CA ILE A 296 -15.82 -11.92 -10.04
C ILE A 296 -16.74 -11.07 -9.19
N THR A 297 -17.05 -11.53 -7.97
CA THR A 297 -17.94 -10.80 -7.07
C THR A 297 -17.58 -11.01 -5.60
N ASN A 298 -17.98 -10.08 -4.76
CA ASN A 298 -17.93 -10.15 -3.30
C ASN A 298 -19.32 -9.78 -2.77
N PRO A 299 -20.21 -10.80 -2.55
CA PRO A 299 -21.61 -10.60 -2.18
C PRO A 299 -21.80 -9.90 -0.85
#